data_724e4065f88eea8187e9051efe63061e
#
_entry.id   724e4065f88eea8187e9051efe63061e
#
_cell.length_a   1.000
_cell.length_b   1.000
_cell.length_c   1.000
_cell.angle_alpha   90.00
_cell.angle_beta   90.00
_cell.angle_gamma   90.00
#
_symmetry.space_group_name_H-M   'P 1'
#
loop_
_entity.id
_entity.type
_entity.pdbx_description
1 polymer ?
#
loop_
_entity_poly.entity_id
_entity_poly.type
_entity_poly.pdbx_seq_one_letter_code
_entity_poly.pdbx_strand_id
1 'polypeptide(L)'
;MAEQSNPTTSRRRHHRRHRRNSRKRKLRHGVLIATIAVGMLTVLGLKLIGRGKVHQAEIVQRSYPVRVISVVDGDTFLGLDDGGDTLTYNVYSIEAPEIEQPQGYEARKYLYNMILQRRVEVTPKGGRTPQGVRVIATTRDNDDVADLMLRSGFAWYRNDTVNELRYIRSERFAQEEGVGIWASPDHVAPWEWRKRHVEK
;
A
#
# COMPACT_ATOMS: atom_id res chain seq x y z
N MET A 1 28.33 -84.89 -61.72
CA MET A 1 28.18 -84.68 -60.26
C MET A 1 28.04 -83.25 -60.00
N ALA A 2 26.82 -82.71 -59.70
CA ALA A 2 26.48 -81.33 -59.53
C ALA A 2 26.10 -81.15 -58.08
N GLU A 3 26.75 -80.20 -57.43
CA GLU A 3 26.47 -79.82 -56.04
C GLU A 3 25.60 -78.56 -56.03
N GLN A 4 24.38 -78.74 -55.52
CA GLN A 4 23.41 -77.65 -55.38
C GLN A 4 23.70 -76.89 -54.13
N SER A 5 24.05 -75.61 -54.22
CA SER A 5 24.14 -74.66 -53.08
C SER A 5 22.80 -73.96 -52.87
N ASN A 6 22.30 -74.02 -51.65
CA ASN A 6 20.97 -73.59 -51.22
C ASN A 6 20.93 -72.08 -50.80
N PRO A 7 20.03 -71.23 -51.35
CA PRO A 7 20.03 -69.76 -51.11
C PRO A 7 19.00 -69.35 -50.10
N THR A 8 18.84 -69.98 -48.94
CA THR A 8 17.73 -69.67 -48.01
C THR A 8 18.10 -68.88 -46.79
N THR A 9 19.34 -68.48 -46.56
CA THR A 9 19.75 -67.78 -45.30
C THR A 9 19.81 -66.26 -45.37
N SER A 10 19.83 -65.67 -46.59
CA SER A 10 19.98 -64.22 -46.77
C SER A 10 18.70 -63.43 -46.56
N ARG A 11 17.51 -63.92 -46.89
CA ARG A 11 16.23 -63.20 -46.79
C ARG A 11 15.72 -62.97 -45.34
N ARG A 12 16.03 -63.92 -44.42
CA ARG A 12 15.55 -63.80 -43.02
C ARG A 12 16.29 -62.72 -42.20
N ARG A 13 17.56 -62.41 -42.53
CA ARG A 13 18.32 -61.35 -41.79
C ARG A 13 17.91 -59.93 -42.18
N HIS A 14 17.48 -59.68 -43.42
CA HIS A 14 17.03 -58.38 -43.86
C HIS A 14 15.68 -57.99 -43.25
N HIS A 15 14.72 -58.89 -43.10
CA HIS A 15 13.43 -58.63 -42.49
C HIS A 15 13.53 -58.34 -40.98
N ARG A 16 14.45 -58.94 -40.25
CA ARG A 16 14.65 -58.67 -38.81
C ARG A 16 15.27 -57.31 -38.60
N ARG A 17 16.16 -56.82 -39.46
CA ARG A 17 16.77 -55.48 -39.33
C ARG A 17 15.74 -54.38 -39.59
N HIS A 18 14.86 -54.52 -40.54
CA HIS A 18 13.83 -53.52 -40.85
C HIS A 18 12.80 -53.41 -39.71
N ARG A 19 12.40 -54.50 -39.09
CA ARG A 19 11.42 -54.49 -37.97
C ARG A 19 12.01 -53.86 -36.70
N ARG A 20 13.30 -54.03 -36.48
CA ARG A 20 13.99 -53.45 -35.31
C ARG A 20 14.17 -51.94 -35.46
N ASN A 21 14.41 -51.42 -36.64
CA ASN A 21 14.51 -49.98 -36.92
C ASN A 21 13.15 -49.28 -36.83
N SER A 22 12.06 -49.89 -37.25
CA SER A 22 10.73 -49.30 -37.15
C SER A 22 10.25 -49.17 -35.69
N ARG A 23 10.58 -50.16 -34.82
CA ARG A 23 10.28 -50.08 -33.38
C ARG A 23 11.06 -48.98 -32.69
N LYS A 24 12.35 -48.79 -33.00
CA LYS A 24 13.17 -47.72 -32.45
C LYS A 24 12.68 -46.33 -32.92
N ARG A 25 12.18 -46.19 -34.14
CA ARG A 25 11.62 -44.95 -34.68
C ARG A 25 10.30 -44.59 -34.01
N LYS A 26 9.40 -45.54 -33.79
CA LYS A 26 8.13 -45.36 -33.08
C LYS A 26 8.36 -45.00 -31.61
N LEU A 27 9.36 -45.59 -30.93
CA LEU A 27 9.69 -45.29 -29.56
C LEU A 27 10.25 -43.86 -29.42
N ARG A 28 11.08 -43.40 -30.36
CA ARG A 28 11.62 -42.04 -30.37
C ARG A 28 10.53 -40.99 -30.60
N HIS A 29 9.54 -41.24 -31.45
CA HIS A 29 8.41 -40.33 -31.65
C HIS A 29 7.46 -40.32 -30.43
N GLY A 30 7.24 -41.46 -29.80
CA GLY A 30 6.44 -41.54 -28.58
C GLY A 30 7.07 -40.76 -27.40
N VAL A 31 8.39 -40.86 -27.22
CA VAL A 31 9.10 -40.09 -26.19
C VAL A 31 9.09 -38.59 -26.50
N LEU A 32 9.25 -38.19 -27.79
CA LEU A 32 9.19 -36.79 -28.18
C LEU A 32 7.80 -36.17 -27.96
N ILE A 33 6.74 -36.91 -28.26
CA ILE A 33 5.36 -36.45 -28.03
C ILE A 33 5.06 -36.35 -26.53
N ALA A 34 5.54 -37.29 -25.72
CA ALA A 34 5.37 -37.26 -24.28
C ALA A 34 6.09 -36.05 -23.62
N THR A 35 7.31 -35.71 -24.06
CA THR A 35 8.06 -34.56 -23.56
C THR A 35 7.41 -33.23 -23.96
N ILE A 36 6.85 -33.13 -25.17
CA ILE A 36 6.10 -31.95 -25.61
C ILE A 36 4.79 -31.78 -24.80
N ALA A 37 4.09 -32.89 -24.54
CA ALA A 37 2.86 -32.85 -23.74
C ALA A 37 3.13 -32.46 -22.29
N VAL A 38 4.20 -32.94 -21.65
CA VAL A 38 4.61 -32.52 -20.30
C VAL A 38 5.04 -31.07 -20.31
N GLY A 39 5.78 -30.61 -21.31
CA GLY A 39 6.17 -29.21 -21.46
C GLY A 39 4.96 -28.26 -21.63
N MET A 40 3.96 -28.66 -22.42
CA MET A 40 2.71 -27.88 -22.56
C MET A 40 1.89 -27.85 -21.28
N LEU A 41 1.80 -28.96 -20.54
CA LEU A 41 1.09 -28.99 -19.25
C LEU A 41 1.76 -28.14 -18.20
N THR A 42 3.10 -28.07 -18.17
CA THR A 42 3.82 -27.17 -17.22
C THR A 42 3.65 -25.71 -17.60
N VAL A 43 3.70 -25.35 -18.88
CA VAL A 43 3.46 -23.97 -19.35
C VAL A 43 2.00 -23.56 -19.13
N LEU A 44 1.04 -24.47 -19.33
CA LEU A 44 -0.38 -24.20 -19.06
C LEU A 44 -0.64 -24.09 -17.55
N GLY A 45 -0.02 -24.94 -16.74
CA GLY A 45 -0.08 -24.87 -15.28
C GLY A 45 0.51 -23.56 -14.73
N LEU A 46 1.67 -23.12 -15.25
CA LEU A 46 2.27 -21.82 -14.90
C LEU A 46 1.39 -20.64 -15.35
N LYS A 47 0.71 -20.71 -16.50
CA LYS A 47 -0.23 -19.68 -16.93
C LYS A 47 -1.52 -19.65 -16.09
N LEU A 48 -1.96 -20.78 -15.56
CA LEU A 48 -3.11 -20.86 -14.65
C LEU A 48 -2.75 -20.36 -13.24
N ILE A 49 -1.53 -20.60 -12.75
CA ILE A 49 -1.03 -20.09 -11.47
C ILE A 49 -0.77 -18.59 -11.56
N GLY A 50 -0.31 -18.08 -12.73
CA GLY A 50 -0.08 -16.63 -12.94
C GLY A 50 -1.35 -15.80 -13.16
N ARG A 51 -2.54 -16.42 -13.27
CA ARG A 51 -3.84 -15.72 -13.40
C ARG A 51 -4.68 -15.70 -12.14
N GLY A 52 -4.18 -16.22 -11.03
CA GLY A 52 -4.66 -15.78 -9.73
C GLY A 52 -4.31 -14.31 -9.63
N LYS A 53 -5.23 -13.40 -10.04
CA LYS A 53 -5.28 -12.07 -9.45
C LYS A 53 -5.37 -12.37 -7.96
N VAL A 54 -4.25 -12.21 -7.25
CA VAL A 54 -4.33 -11.94 -5.83
C VAL A 54 -5.17 -10.68 -5.78
N HIS A 55 -6.49 -10.82 -5.59
CA HIS A 55 -7.25 -9.77 -4.98
C HIS A 55 -6.53 -9.59 -3.63
N GLN A 56 -5.54 -8.68 -3.60
CA GLN A 56 -5.26 -7.99 -2.37
C GLN A 56 -6.64 -7.53 -1.95
N ALA A 57 -7.23 -8.24 -1.00
CA ALA A 57 -8.38 -7.76 -0.30
C ALA A 57 -7.91 -6.40 0.19
N GLU A 58 -8.38 -5.34 -0.47
CA GLU A 58 -8.26 -3.99 0.02
C GLU A 58 -8.87 -4.10 1.40
N ILE A 59 -8.02 -4.06 2.43
CA ILE A 59 -8.48 -4.05 3.80
C ILE A 59 -9.22 -2.72 3.86
N VAL A 60 -10.52 -2.76 3.63
CA VAL A 60 -11.41 -1.63 3.83
C VAL A 60 -11.26 -1.32 5.31
N GLN A 61 -10.35 -0.40 5.62
CA GLN A 61 -10.16 0.08 6.97
C GLN A 61 -11.44 0.82 7.33
N ARG A 62 -12.30 0.12 8.10
CA ARG A 62 -13.57 0.66 8.53
C ARG A 62 -13.30 1.84 9.45
N SER A 63 -14.05 2.92 9.25
CA SER A 63 -14.10 4.00 10.21
C SER A 63 -14.79 3.52 11.50
N TYR A 64 -14.39 4.09 12.61
CA TYR A 64 -15.01 3.85 13.91
C TYR A 64 -14.97 5.13 14.75
N PRO A 65 -15.96 5.32 15.65
CA PRO A 65 -16.02 6.51 16.49
C PRO A 65 -15.03 6.44 17.64
N VAL A 66 -14.41 7.57 17.95
CA VAL A 66 -13.62 7.77 19.17
C VAL A 66 -14.03 9.05 19.86
N ARG A 67 -14.02 9.06 21.20
CA ARG A 67 -14.19 10.30 21.98
C ARG A 67 -12.83 10.91 22.23
N VAL A 68 -12.61 12.13 21.76
CA VAL A 68 -11.36 12.85 21.98
C VAL A 68 -11.27 13.28 23.45
N ILE A 69 -10.25 12.80 24.16
CA ILE A 69 -10.04 13.08 25.60
C ILE A 69 -8.91 14.08 25.84
N SER A 70 -7.99 14.25 24.91
CA SER A 70 -6.90 15.23 24.96
C SER A 70 -6.44 15.58 23.56
N VAL A 71 -5.91 16.79 23.39
CA VAL A 71 -5.21 17.25 22.19
C VAL A 71 -3.77 17.54 22.57
N VAL A 72 -2.83 16.85 21.92
CA VAL A 72 -1.39 16.92 22.22
C VAL A 72 -0.75 18.13 21.55
N ASP A 73 -0.97 18.25 20.25
CA ASP A 73 -0.51 19.35 19.39
C ASP A 73 -1.52 19.64 18.28
N GLY A 74 -1.12 20.29 17.19
CA GLY A 74 -2.03 20.68 16.11
C GLY A 74 -2.45 19.56 15.16
N ASP A 75 -1.86 18.37 15.25
CA ASP A 75 -2.24 17.22 14.41
C ASP A 75 -2.35 15.90 15.18
N THR A 76 -2.16 15.92 16.50
CA THR A 76 -2.13 14.73 17.36
C THR A 76 -3.12 14.85 18.53
N PHE A 77 -3.92 13.81 18.74
CA PHE A 77 -4.87 13.75 19.85
C PHE A 77 -4.95 12.35 20.48
N LEU A 78 -5.44 12.28 21.73
CA LEU A 78 -5.79 11.04 22.42
C LEU A 78 -7.29 10.80 22.28
N GLY A 79 -7.66 9.62 21.83
CA GLY A 79 -9.05 9.20 21.70
C GLY A 79 -9.32 7.94 22.47
N LEU A 80 -10.49 7.88 23.11
CA LEU A 80 -11.05 6.69 23.77
C LEU A 80 -12.06 6.06 22.82
N ASP A 81 -11.83 4.81 22.46
CA ASP A 81 -12.75 4.05 21.63
C ASP A 81 -13.90 3.43 22.43
N ASP A 82 -14.87 2.81 21.75
CA ASP A 82 -16.01 2.15 22.40
C ASP A 82 -15.60 0.84 23.13
N GLY A 83 -14.40 0.30 22.86
CA GLY A 83 -13.80 -0.82 23.60
C GLY A 83 -13.19 -0.44 24.94
N GLY A 84 -13.03 0.86 25.20
CA GLY A 84 -12.37 1.40 26.39
C GLY A 84 -10.87 1.60 26.25
N ASP A 85 -10.31 1.38 25.06
CA ASP A 85 -8.90 1.61 24.79
C ASP A 85 -8.63 3.08 24.47
N THR A 86 -7.55 3.61 25.08
CA THR A 86 -7.05 4.94 24.76
C THR A 86 -5.85 4.85 23.83
N LEU A 87 -5.94 5.51 22.68
CA LEU A 87 -4.90 5.51 21.66
C LEU A 87 -4.51 6.92 21.27
N THR A 88 -3.25 7.07 20.83
CA THR A 88 -2.78 8.29 20.15
C THR A 88 -3.17 8.20 18.67
N TYR A 89 -3.77 9.26 18.17
CA TYR A 89 -4.16 9.42 16.79
C TYR A 89 -3.43 10.62 16.16
N ASN A 90 -2.82 10.39 14.99
CA ASN A 90 -2.18 11.44 14.21
C ASN A 90 -3.01 11.69 12.95
N VAL A 91 -3.37 12.92 12.70
CA VAL A 91 -4.17 13.31 11.53
C VAL A 91 -3.35 13.06 10.26
N TYR A 92 -3.92 12.27 9.34
CA TYR A 92 -3.23 11.84 8.13
C TYR A 92 -3.00 12.99 7.15
N SER A 93 -1.86 12.95 6.47
CA SER A 93 -1.45 13.88 5.40
C SER A 93 -1.23 15.33 5.82
N ILE A 94 -1.21 15.66 7.10
CA ILE A 94 -0.82 16.99 7.58
C ILE A 94 0.31 16.90 8.60
N GLU A 95 1.02 18.00 8.78
CA GLU A 95 1.89 18.26 9.93
C GLU A 95 1.64 19.69 10.43
N ALA A 96 1.30 19.79 11.70
CA ALA A 96 1.17 21.08 12.37
C ALA A 96 2.52 21.56 12.94
N PRO A 97 2.68 22.86 13.23
CA PRO A 97 3.85 23.34 13.96
C PRO A 97 4.00 22.63 15.30
N GLU A 98 5.24 22.33 15.70
CA GLU A 98 5.54 21.86 17.04
C GLU A 98 5.07 22.86 18.10
N ILE A 99 4.76 22.44 19.31
CA ILE A 99 4.23 23.33 20.37
C ILE A 99 5.16 24.52 20.62
N GLU A 100 6.47 24.30 20.56
CA GLU A 100 7.51 25.32 20.79
C GLU A 100 7.82 26.15 19.53
N GLN A 101 7.25 25.79 18.41
CA GLN A 101 7.40 26.50 17.16
C GLN A 101 6.40 27.67 17.08
N PRO A 102 6.74 28.76 16.39
CA PRO A 102 5.76 29.82 16.12
C PRO A 102 4.46 29.23 15.53
N GLN A 103 3.32 29.66 16.03
CA GLN A 103 1.96 29.18 15.72
C GLN A 103 1.64 27.73 16.22
N GLY A 104 2.53 27.06 16.95
CA GLY A 104 2.29 25.69 17.44
C GLY A 104 1.17 25.65 18.48
N TYR A 105 1.19 26.59 19.43
CA TYR A 105 0.12 26.71 20.43
C TYR A 105 -1.24 27.05 19.78
N GLU A 106 -1.25 27.93 18.79
CA GLU A 106 -2.45 28.35 18.06
C GLU A 106 -3.03 27.20 17.27
N ALA A 107 -2.20 26.42 16.59
CA ALA A 107 -2.60 25.21 15.87
C ALA A 107 -3.24 24.19 16.82
N ARG A 108 -2.59 23.90 17.95
CA ARG A 108 -3.15 23.04 18.99
C ARG A 108 -4.48 23.57 19.51
N LYS A 109 -4.57 24.87 19.80
CA LYS A 109 -5.79 25.50 20.29
C LYS A 109 -6.92 25.41 19.27
N TYR A 110 -6.62 25.56 17.99
CA TYR A 110 -7.61 25.41 16.93
C TYR A 110 -8.16 24.00 16.89
N LEU A 111 -7.29 22.96 16.86
CA LEU A 111 -7.70 21.57 16.91
C LEU A 111 -8.47 21.24 18.20
N TYR A 112 -8.00 21.74 19.35
CA TYR A 112 -8.64 21.57 20.64
C TYR A 112 -10.10 22.06 20.63
N ASN A 113 -10.36 23.27 20.12
CA ASN A 113 -11.69 23.85 20.03
C ASN A 113 -12.60 23.06 19.07
N MET A 114 -12.01 22.44 18.06
CA MET A 114 -12.72 21.68 17.06
C MET A 114 -13.18 20.31 17.57
N ILE A 115 -12.31 19.56 18.27
CA ILE A 115 -12.57 18.13 18.53
C ILE A 115 -12.56 17.73 20.01
N LEU A 116 -12.04 18.53 20.94
CA LEU A 116 -11.95 18.11 22.34
C LEU A 116 -13.32 17.76 22.93
N GLN A 117 -13.38 16.65 23.68
CA GLN A 117 -14.59 16.09 24.31
C GLN A 117 -15.70 15.72 23.31
N ARG A 118 -15.43 15.80 22.01
CA ARG A 118 -16.37 15.40 20.95
C ARG A 118 -16.07 13.99 20.48
N ARG A 119 -17.06 13.35 19.82
CA ARG A 119 -16.85 12.14 19.05
C ARG A 119 -16.44 12.52 17.63
N VAL A 120 -15.38 11.88 17.15
CA VAL A 120 -14.93 11.95 15.75
C VAL A 120 -14.90 10.55 15.16
N GLU A 121 -15.21 10.43 13.89
CA GLU A 121 -15.01 9.19 13.12
C GLU A 121 -13.56 9.14 12.66
N VAL A 122 -12.85 8.05 12.96
CA VAL A 122 -11.48 7.84 12.53
C VAL A 122 -11.39 6.69 11.53
N THR A 123 -10.77 6.95 10.40
CA THR A 123 -10.45 5.93 9.38
C THR A 123 -8.94 5.73 9.36
N PRO A 124 -8.41 4.61 9.88
CA PRO A 124 -6.98 4.35 9.89
C PRO A 124 -6.37 4.39 8.49
N LYS A 125 -5.16 4.91 8.40
CA LYS A 125 -4.33 4.92 7.20
C LYS A 125 -2.99 4.24 7.50
N GLY A 126 -2.94 2.94 7.25
CA GLY A 126 -1.79 2.10 7.60
C GLY A 126 -1.92 1.41 8.96
N GLY A 127 -0.83 0.80 9.41
CA GLY A 127 -0.76 0.09 10.69
C GLY A 127 -0.55 1.02 11.89
N ARG A 128 -0.74 0.47 13.09
CA ARG A 128 -0.38 1.11 14.35
C ARG A 128 1.15 1.17 14.49
N THR A 129 1.67 2.32 14.89
CA THR A 129 3.10 2.53 15.18
C THR A 129 3.29 2.88 16.66
N PRO A 130 4.53 2.92 17.18
CA PRO A 130 4.81 3.42 18.53
C PRO A 130 4.35 4.86 18.75
N GLN A 131 4.29 5.68 17.70
CA GLN A 131 3.83 7.07 17.73
C GLN A 131 2.30 7.19 17.68
N GLY A 132 1.57 6.10 17.42
CA GLY A 132 0.11 6.08 17.34
C GLY A 132 -0.44 5.53 16.02
N VAL A 133 -1.69 5.87 15.75
CA VAL A 133 -2.43 5.47 14.56
C VAL A 133 -2.63 6.68 13.66
N ARG A 134 -2.18 6.61 12.41
CA ARG A 134 -2.47 7.67 11.42
C ARG A 134 -3.89 7.50 10.92
N VAL A 135 -4.69 8.56 10.94
CA VAL A 135 -6.12 8.50 10.61
C VAL A 135 -6.59 9.69 9.78
N ILE A 136 -7.53 9.46 8.87
CA ILE A 136 -8.46 10.52 8.48
C ILE A 136 -9.43 10.66 9.65
N ALA A 137 -9.53 11.85 10.22
CA ALA A 137 -10.47 12.18 11.27
C ALA A 137 -11.58 13.07 10.71
N THR A 138 -12.84 12.69 10.96
CA THR A 138 -14.00 13.42 10.47
C THR A 138 -14.86 13.84 11.67
N THR A 139 -15.26 15.09 11.72
CA THR A 139 -16.15 15.61 12.76
C THR A 139 -17.56 15.04 12.63
N ARG A 140 -18.41 15.28 13.63
CA ARG A 140 -19.81 14.87 13.59
C ARG A 140 -20.58 15.54 12.45
N ASP A 141 -20.17 16.74 12.04
CA ASP A 141 -20.76 17.50 10.94
C ASP A 141 -20.22 17.06 9.57
N ASN A 142 -19.45 15.97 9.56
CA ASN A 142 -18.81 15.37 8.38
C ASN A 142 -17.70 16.24 7.78
N ASP A 143 -17.11 17.12 8.55
CA ASP A 143 -15.96 17.91 8.13
C ASP A 143 -14.68 17.11 8.33
N ASP A 144 -13.78 17.15 7.35
CA ASP A 144 -12.45 16.56 7.44
C ASP A 144 -11.54 17.48 8.24
N VAL A 145 -11.01 16.94 9.35
CA VAL A 145 -10.14 17.69 10.27
C VAL A 145 -8.87 18.20 9.59
N ALA A 146 -8.25 17.38 8.72
CA ALA A 146 -7.06 17.79 7.97
C ALA A 146 -7.36 18.97 7.05
N ASP A 147 -8.49 18.93 6.34
CA ASP A 147 -8.92 19.99 5.45
C ASP A 147 -9.13 21.31 6.19
N LEU A 148 -9.79 21.26 7.34
CA LEU A 148 -10.01 22.45 8.18
C LEU A 148 -8.70 23.03 8.72
N MET A 149 -7.76 22.18 9.17
CA MET A 149 -6.45 22.62 9.65
C MET A 149 -5.64 23.29 8.54
N LEU A 150 -5.63 22.71 7.34
CA LEU A 150 -4.94 23.27 6.17
C LEU A 150 -5.55 24.59 5.74
N ARG A 151 -6.87 24.64 5.59
CA ARG A 151 -7.58 25.83 5.13
C ARG A 151 -7.46 27.01 6.08
N SER A 152 -7.35 26.74 7.38
CA SER A 152 -7.16 27.77 8.42
C SER A 152 -5.69 28.16 8.62
N GLY A 153 -4.78 27.53 7.86
CA GLY A 153 -3.35 27.83 7.92
C GLY A 153 -2.66 27.33 9.19
N PHE A 154 -3.16 26.26 9.83
CA PHE A 154 -2.57 25.69 11.04
C PHE A 154 -1.84 24.36 10.82
N ALA A 155 -1.66 23.95 9.57
CA ALA A 155 -0.85 22.78 9.19
C ALA A 155 -0.28 22.94 7.79
N TRP A 156 0.79 22.18 7.52
CA TRP A 156 1.32 21.91 6.18
C TRP A 156 0.76 20.60 5.63
N TYR A 157 0.50 20.57 4.33
CA TYR A 157 0.15 19.34 3.63
C TYR A 157 1.40 18.46 3.43
N ARG A 158 1.27 17.18 3.80
CA ARG A 158 2.28 16.14 3.58
C ARG A 158 1.84 15.19 2.48
N ASN A 159 2.42 15.35 1.31
CA ASN A 159 2.17 14.45 0.17
C ASN A 159 3.06 13.19 0.24
N ASP A 160 2.86 12.37 1.29
CA ASP A 160 3.71 11.19 1.50
C ASP A 160 3.32 10.00 0.61
N THR A 161 2.06 9.92 0.15
CA THR A 161 1.54 8.71 -0.52
C THR A 161 0.47 8.95 -1.58
N VAL A 162 -0.34 9.99 -1.47
CA VAL A 162 -1.47 10.26 -2.37
C VAL A 162 -1.58 11.75 -2.62
N ASN A 163 -1.78 12.11 -3.89
CA ASN A 163 -1.97 13.50 -4.29
C ASN A 163 -3.45 13.90 -4.06
N GLU A 164 -3.78 14.35 -2.86
CA GLU A 164 -5.12 14.77 -2.47
C GLU A 164 -5.36 16.22 -2.91
N LEU A 165 -5.99 16.39 -4.07
CA LEU A 165 -6.24 17.72 -4.66
C LEU A 165 -7.02 18.66 -3.71
N ARG A 166 -7.87 18.12 -2.84
CA ARG A 166 -8.59 18.90 -1.83
C ARG A 166 -7.61 19.56 -0.87
N TYR A 167 -6.69 18.80 -0.28
CA TYR A 167 -5.71 19.32 0.69
C TYR A 167 -4.75 20.33 0.06
N ILE A 168 -4.32 20.09 -1.17
CA ILE A 168 -3.50 21.05 -1.92
C ILE A 168 -4.23 22.38 -2.10
N ARG A 169 -5.54 22.35 -2.41
CA ARG A 169 -6.35 23.56 -2.59
C ARG A 169 -6.56 24.29 -1.27
N SER A 170 -6.77 23.56 -0.18
CA SER A 170 -6.98 24.15 1.15
C SER A 170 -5.72 24.82 1.68
N GLU A 171 -4.55 24.19 1.52
CA GLU A 171 -3.27 24.82 1.86
C GLU A 171 -3.00 26.05 0.98
N ARG A 172 -3.20 25.93 -0.34
CA ARG A 172 -3.03 27.07 -1.25
C ARG A 172 -3.94 28.24 -0.88
N PHE A 173 -5.20 27.97 -0.54
CA PHE A 173 -6.13 28.99 -0.07
C PHE A 173 -5.57 29.72 1.15
N ALA A 174 -5.08 28.99 2.15
CA ALA A 174 -4.48 29.60 3.35
C ALA A 174 -3.23 30.43 3.02
N GLN A 175 -2.42 29.99 2.06
CA GLN A 175 -1.24 30.74 1.56
C GLN A 175 -1.64 32.02 0.87
N GLU A 176 -2.64 31.98 -0.01
CA GLU A 176 -3.14 33.15 -0.76
C GLU A 176 -3.80 34.18 0.17
N GLU A 177 -4.53 33.73 1.19
CA GLU A 177 -5.17 34.57 2.19
C GLU A 177 -4.19 35.06 3.28
N GLY A 178 -2.98 34.48 3.36
CA GLY A 178 -1.99 34.85 4.38
C GLY A 178 -2.45 34.58 5.81
N VAL A 179 -3.16 33.47 6.06
CA VAL A 179 -3.72 33.15 7.37
C VAL A 179 -2.87 32.12 8.14
N GLY A 180 -2.96 32.16 9.48
CA GLY A 180 -2.25 31.23 10.36
C GLY A 180 -0.73 31.34 10.20
N ILE A 181 -0.07 30.21 9.91
CA ILE A 181 1.38 30.14 9.69
C ILE A 181 1.84 30.95 8.46
N TRP A 182 0.96 31.17 7.49
CA TRP A 182 1.24 31.89 6.26
C TRP A 182 1.18 33.41 6.41
N ALA A 183 0.74 33.91 7.59
CA ALA A 183 0.73 35.33 7.89
C ALA A 183 2.15 35.91 8.08
N SER A 184 3.13 35.07 8.36
CA SER A 184 4.54 35.46 8.49
C SER A 184 5.36 34.97 7.31
N PRO A 185 6.24 35.78 6.72
CA PRO A 185 7.18 35.31 5.68
C PRO A 185 8.23 34.34 6.23
N ASP A 186 8.47 34.32 7.53
CA ASP A 186 9.50 33.52 8.20
C ASP A 186 8.97 32.16 8.69
N HIS A 187 7.85 31.68 8.14
CA HIS A 187 7.29 30.38 8.49
C HIS A 187 8.26 29.25 8.13
N VAL A 188 8.43 28.30 9.06
CA VAL A 188 9.31 27.12 8.90
C VAL A 188 8.46 25.88 9.03
N ALA A 189 8.64 24.93 8.11
CA ALA A 189 7.92 23.66 8.19
C ALA A 189 8.39 22.82 9.39
N PRO A 190 7.51 22.03 10.04
CA PRO A 190 7.85 21.28 11.26
C PRO A 190 9.05 20.35 11.09
N TRP A 191 9.17 19.69 9.95
CA TRP A 191 10.31 18.82 9.66
C TRP A 191 11.64 19.56 9.53
N GLU A 192 11.65 20.82 9.09
CA GLU A 192 12.84 21.69 9.07
C GLU A 192 13.14 22.25 10.46
N TRP A 193 12.09 22.55 11.22
CA TRP A 193 12.21 22.98 12.61
C TRP A 193 12.89 21.88 13.46
N ARG A 194 12.41 20.64 13.38
CA ARG A 194 12.99 19.50 14.09
C ARG A 194 14.48 19.31 13.77
N LYS A 195 14.87 19.38 12.48
CA LYS A 195 16.29 19.28 12.09
C LYS A 195 17.18 20.29 12.79
N ARG A 196 16.71 21.53 12.95
CA ARG A 196 17.47 22.61 13.61
C ARG A 196 17.56 22.47 15.14
N HIS A 197 16.67 21.70 15.76
CA HIS A 197 16.55 21.61 17.23
C HIS A 197 16.95 20.25 17.80
N VAL A 198 17.17 19.21 16.98
CA VAL A 198 17.69 17.89 17.40
C VAL A 198 19.22 17.91 17.59
N GLU A 199 19.94 18.88 17.02
CA GLU A 199 21.41 19.00 17.12
C GLU A 199 21.89 19.76 18.39
N LYS A 200 21.04 19.93 19.39
CA LYS A 200 21.39 20.47 20.70
C LYS A 200 21.18 19.40 21.78
#